data_50d79af61a544a48de316a532b95c22b
#
_entry.id   50d79af61a544a48de316a532b95c22b
#
_cell.length_a   1.000
_cell.length_b   1.000
_cell.length_c   1.000
_cell.angle_alpha   90.00
_cell.angle_beta   90.00
_cell.angle_gamma   90.00
#
_symmetry.space_group_name_H-M   'P 1'
#
loop_
_entity.id
_entity.type
_entity.pdbx_description
1 polymer ?
#
loop_
_entity_poly.entity_id
_entity_poly.type
_entity_poly.pdbx_seq_one_letter_code
_entity_poly.pdbx_strand_id
1 'polypeptide(L)'
;MHDVQHISVYIARRPAEVYEFASDPRNLPRWAAGLARSEVRRDGDEWIADAPFGTVRVRFAQRNSFGVMDHDVKLESGVTIHNPMRVVPNGEGSEFVFTLIRRPGMSDGQFAKDKAAVENDLKTLKDLLERRSS
;
A
#
# COMPACT_ATOMS: atom_id res chain seq x y z
N MET A 1 -3.65 -19.39 -12.49
CA MET A 1 -4.56 -18.41 -11.87
C MET A 1 -4.31 -18.37 -10.38
N HIS A 2 -4.32 -17.19 -9.80
CA HIS A 2 -4.09 -17.00 -8.38
C HIS A 2 -5.34 -16.48 -7.71
N ASP A 3 -5.52 -16.81 -6.41
CA ASP A 3 -6.61 -16.24 -5.63
C ASP A 3 -6.31 -14.76 -5.39
N VAL A 4 -7.35 -13.94 -5.43
CA VAL A 4 -7.23 -12.48 -5.29
C VAL A 4 -8.27 -11.99 -4.29
N GLN A 5 -7.85 -11.05 -3.43
CA GLN A 5 -8.75 -10.32 -2.55
C GLN A 5 -8.64 -8.83 -2.85
N HIS A 6 -9.76 -8.19 -3.12
CA HIS A 6 -9.81 -6.73 -3.23
C HIS A 6 -10.24 -6.18 -1.87
N ILE A 7 -9.35 -5.46 -1.24
CA ILE A 7 -9.59 -4.90 0.09
C ILE A 7 -9.76 -3.41 -0.09
N SER A 8 -10.88 -2.87 0.36
CA SER A 8 -11.15 -1.46 0.18
C SER A 8 -11.65 -0.80 1.45
N VAL A 9 -11.49 0.53 1.50
CA VAL A 9 -11.99 1.35 2.60
C VAL A 9 -12.45 2.69 2.03
N TYR A 10 -13.56 3.18 2.57
CA TYR A 10 -14.00 4.54 2.27
C TYR A 10 -13.24 5.53 3.14
N ILE A 11 -12.72 6.59 2.53
CA ILE A 11 -12.02 7.68 3.22
C ILE A 11 -12.75 8.98 2.93
N ALA A 12 -13.16 9.69 3.99
CA ALA A 12 -13.89 10.94 3.87
C ALA A 12 -12.96 12.12 3.53
N ARG A 13 -12.20 11.94 2.46
CA ARG A 13 -11.29 12.96 1.89
C ARG A 13 -11.31 12.83 0.38
N ARG A 14 -11.01 13.92 -0.31
CA ARG A 14 -10.99 13.91 -1.79
C ARG A 14 -9.89 13.00 -2.31
N PRO A 15 -10.09 12.37 -3.48
CA PRO A 15 -9.07 11.48 -4.05
C PRO A 15 -7.70 12.12 -4.21
N ALA A 16 -7.64 13.39 -4.59
CA ALA A 16 -6.37 14.09 -4.76
C ALA A 16 -5.58 14.17 -3.43
N GLU A 17 -6.27 14.41 -2.33
CA GLU A 17 -5.63 14.47 -1.01
C GLU A 17 -5.15 13.09 -0.57
N VAL A 18 -5.96 12.07 -0.78
CA VAL A 18 -5.59 10.69 -0.46
C VAL A 18 -4.39 10.26 -1.29
N TYR A 19 -4.41 10.56 -2.58
CA TYR A 19 -3.31 10.21 -3.48
C TYR A 19 -2.01 10.89 -3.06
N GLU A 20 -2.04 12.19 -2.77
CA GLU A 20 -0.84 12.93 -2.38
C GLU A 20 -0.16 12.31 -1.15
N PHE A 21 -0.95 11.85 -0.19
CA PHE A 21 -0.41 11.25 1.02
C PHE A 21 0.05 9.81 0.78
N ALA A 22 -0.81 8.98 0.22
CA ALA A 22 -0.55 7.54 0.11
C ALA A 22 0.49 7.19 -0.96
N SER A 23 0.63 8.02 -2.00
CA SER A 23 1.61 7.79 -3.06
C SER A 23 3.02 8.23 -2.68
N ASP A 24 3.19 8.92 -1.56
CA ASP A 24 4.50 9.37 -1.09
C ASP A 24 5.13 8.27 -0.23
N PRO A 25 6.20 7.61 -0.72
CA PRO A 25 6.82 6.51 0.03
C PRO A 25 7.34 6.91 1.41
N ARG A 26 7.64 8.19 1.63
CA ARG A 26 8.10 8.66 2.94
C ARG A 26 7.02 8.54 4.01
N ASN A 27 5.76 8.42 3.61
CA ASN A 27 4.65 8.22 4.53
C ASN A 27 4.36 6.76 4.86
N LEU A 28 4.98 5.81 4.15
CA LEU A 28 4.74 4.38 4.37
C LEU A 28 4.89 3.95 5.83
N PRO A 29 5.92 4.40 6.58
CA PRO A 29 6.04 3.99 7.98
C PRO A 29 4.87 4.44 8.86
N ARG A 30 4.10 5.43 8.40
CA ARG A 30 2.98 5.98 9.17
C ARG A 30 1.71 5.14 9.04
N TRP A 31 1.54 4.43 7.92
CA TRP A 31 0.30 3.68 7.69
C TRP A 31 0.50 2.25 7.19
N ALA A 32 1.64 1.93 6.59
CA ALA A 32 1.87 0.62 5.97
C ALA A 32 2.89 -0.20 6.78
N ALA A 33 2.54 -0.49 8.03
CA ALA A 33 3.45 -1.16 8.97
C ALA A 33 3.87 -2.55 8.51
N GLY A 34 3.06 -3.21 7.67
CA GLY A 34 3.42 -4.49 7.08
C GLY A 34 4.53 -4.39 6.03
N LEU A 35 4.84 -3.19 5.57
CA LEU A 35 5.85 -2.95 4.54
C LEU A 35 7.05 -2.16 5.08
N ALA A 36 6.82 -1.14 5.91
CA ALA A 36 7.88 -0.26 6.37
C ALA A 36 7.70 0.05 7.86
N ARG A 37 8.71 -0.28 8.67
CA ARG A 37 8.72 -0.04 10.12
C ARG A 37 9.43 1.22 10.53
N SER A 38 10.35 1.70 9.69
CA SER A 38 11.18 2.84 9.99
C SER A 38 11.29 3.72 8.76
N GLU A 39 12.02 4.82 8.89
CA GLU A 39 12.19 5.77 7.82
C GLU A 39 12.71 5.08 6.55
N VAL A 40 12.08 5.40 5.40
CA VAL A 40 12.51 4.87 4.11
C VAL A 40 13.58 5.76 3.50
N ARG A 41 14.47 5.15 2.71
CA ARG A 41 15.57 5.87 2.05
C ARG A 41 15.42 5.78 0.55
N ARG A 42 15.67 6.88 -0.13
CA ARG A 42 15.63 6.91 -1.59
C ARG A 42 16.93 6.39 -2.19
N ASP A 43 16.81 5.57 -3.23
CA ASP A 43 17.93 5.08 -4.01
C ASP A 43 17.52 5.08 -5.49
N GLY A 44 17.85 6.16 -6.20
CA GLY A 44 17.40 6.34 -7.57
C GLY A 44 15.89 6.52 -7.66
N ASP A 45 15.24 5.65 -8.42
CA ASP A 45 13.78 5.64 -8.56
C ASP A 45 13.10 4.62 -7.64
N GLU A 46 13.88 4.03 -6.73
CA GLU A 46 13.38 3.07 -5.74
C GLU A 46 13.53 3.63 -4.33
N TRP A 47 12.82 3.00 -3.39
CA TRP A 47 12.89 3.31 -1.99
C TRP A 47 13.27 2.07 -1.21
N ILE A 48 14.18 2.21 -0.26
CA ILE A 48 14.62 1.11 0.60
C ILE A 48 13.86 1.20 1.91
N ALA A 49 13.21 0.11 2.29
CA ALA A 49 12.42 0.04 3.52
C ALA A 49 12.82 -1.17 4.34
N ASP A 50 12.74 -1.03 5.66
CA ASP A 50 12.93 -2.16 6.59
C ASP A 50 11.54 -2.71 6.93
N ALA A 51 11.22 -3.85 6.33
CA ALA A 51 9.97 -4.56 6.57
C ALA A 51 10.15 -5.60 7.69
N PRO A 52 9.05 -6.11 8.28
CA PRO A 52 9.15 -7.16 9.32
C PRO A 52 9.95 -8.38 8.90
N PHE A 53 10.00 -8.66 7.60
CA PHE A 53 10.64 -9.85 7.05
C PHE A 53 11.99 -9.55 6.37
N GLY A 54 12.55 -8.35 6.54
CA GLY A 54 13.86 -7.96 6.01
C GLY A 54 13.82 -6.65 5.24
N THR A 55 14.95 -6.32 4.63
CA THR A 55 15.07 -5.11 3.81
C THR A 55 14.43 -5.33 2.45
N VAL A 56 13.63 -4.38 2.00
CA VAL A 56 12.95 -4.46 0.70
C VAL A 56 13.19 -3.20 -0.11
N ARG A 57 13.05 -3.32 -1.43
CA ARG A 57 13.06 -2.18 -2.35
C ARG A 57 11.66 -2.00 -2.90
N VAL A 58 11.16 -0.77 -2.83
CA VAL A 58 9.80 -0.43 -3.25
C VAL A 58 9.88 0.53 -4.42
N ARG A 59 9.13 0.21 -5.48
CA ARG A 59 9.05 1.06 -6.67
C ARG A 59 7.59 1.33 -6.98
N PHE A 60 7.20 2.59 -6.90
CA PHE A 60 5.84 3.04 -7.20
C PHE A 60 5.67 3.35 -8.68
N ALA A 61 4.45 3.20 -9.18
CA ALA A 61 4.08 3.73 -10.48
C ALA A 61 4.41 5.21 -10.55
N GLN A 62 4.74 5.69 -11.75
CA GLN A 62 5.00 7.11 -11.95
C GLN A 62 3.78 7.92 -11.52
N ARG A 63 4.05 9.14 -11.02
CA ARG A 63 2.99 10.05 -10.62
C ARG A 63 2.01 10.27 -11.77
N ASN A 64 0.72 10.21 -11.46
CA ASN A 64 -0.34 10.29 -12.47
C ASN A 64 -1.58 10.97 -11.91
N SER A 65 -2.53 11.26 -12.80
CA SER A 65 -3.80 11.88 -12.42
C SER A 65 -4.94 10.87 -12.28
N PHE A 66 -4.64 9.58 -12.31
CA PHE A 66 -5.63 8.51 -12.31
C PHE A 66 -5.79 7.80 -10.96
N GLY A 67 -5.04 8.24 -9.96
CA GLY A 67 -5.07 7.61 -8.63
C GLY A 67 -4.40 6.25 -8.58
N VAL A 68 -3.52 5.94 -9.53
CA VAL A 68 -2.83 4.67 -9.61
C VAL A 68 -1.57 4.72 -8.76
N MET A 69 -1.50 3.85 -7.74
CA MET A 69 -0.38 3.74 -6.83
C MET A 69 0.16 2.32 -6.79
N ASP A 70 0.07 1.63 -7.91
CA ASP A 70 0.60 0.28 -8.03
C ASP A 70 2.09 0.31 -7.69
N HIS A 71 2.56 -0.69 -6.97
CA HIS A 71 3.97 -0.74 -6.58
C HIS A 71 4.48 -2.15 -6.53
N ASP A 72 5.77 -2.27 -6.78
CA ASP A 72 6.50 -3.53 -6.69
C ASP A 72 7.36 -3.51 -5.44
N VAL A 73 7.37 -4.64 -4.72
CA VAL A 73 8.20 -4.84 -3.55
C VAL A 73 9.19 -5.96 -3.88
N LYS A 74 10.47 -5.60 -3.96
CA LYS A 74 11.53 -6.56 -4.25
C LYS A 74 12.17 -7.03 -2.95
N LEU A 75 12.10 -8.32 -2.71
CA LEU A 75 12.67 -8.96 -1.52
C LEU A 75 14.17 -9.24 -1.70
N GLU A 76 14.88 -9.46 -0.60
CA GLU A 76 16.29 -9.82 -0.64
C GLU A 76 16.53 -11.12 -1.42
N SER A 77 15.55 -12.01 -1.43
CA SER A 77 15.61 -13.26 -2.20
C SER A 77 15.55 -13.04 -3.73
N GLY A 78 15.24 -11.83 -4.18
CA GLY A 78 15.06 -11.53 -5.60
C GLY A 78 13.63 -11.66 -6.08
N VAL A 79 12.73 -12.17 -5.24
CA VAL A 79 11.29 -12.24 -5.57
C VAL A 79 10.70 -10.84 -5.58
N THR A 80 9.90 -10.54 -6.59
CA THR A 80 9.18 -9.27 -6.69
C THR A 80 7.70 -9.52 -6.46
N ILE A 81 7.10 -8.75 -5.55
CA ILE A 81 5.67 -8.79 -5.25
C ILE A 81 5.03 -7.55 -5.86
N HIS A 82 4.03 -7.77 -6.70
CA HIS A 82 3.28 -6.68 -7.32
C HIS A 82 2.00 -6.41 -6.54
N ASN A 83 1.81 -5.17 -6.11
CA ASN A 83 0.65 -4.74 -5.33
C ASN A 83 -0.11 -3.64 -6.07
N PRO A 84 -1.18 -3.98 -6.80
CA PRO A 84 -2.06 -2.96 -7.35
C PRO A 84 -2.76 -2.19 -6.24
N MET A 85 -2.74 -0.87 -6.33
CA MET A 85 -3.31 -0.01 -5.30
C MET A 85 -3.85 1.25 -5.95
N ARG A 86 -5.07 1.64 -5.60
CA ARG A 86 -5.76 2.73 -6.29
C ARG A 86 -6.67 3.50 -5.38
N VAL A 87 -6.86 4.77 -5.71
CA VAL A 87 -7.88 5.60 -5.10
C VAL A 87 -8.81 6.13 -6.20
N VAL A 88 -10.10 5.98 -5.99
CA VAL A 88 -11.13 6.44 -6.94
C VAL A 88 -12.15 7.30 -6.21
N PRO A 89 -12.84 8.22 -6.93
CA PRO A 89 -13.89 9.02 -6.31
C PRO A 89 -15.06 8.15 -5.86
N ASN A 90 -15.63 8.50 -4.71
CA ASN A 90 -16.85 7.89 -4.20
C ASN A 90 -17.65 8.97 -3.47
N GLY A 91 -18.65 9.53 -4.14
CA GLY A 91 -19.39 10.66 -3.59
C GLY A 91 -18.47 11.85 -3.35
N GLU A 92 -18.49 12.38 -2.14
CA GLU A 92 -17.61 13.50 -1.74
C GLU A 92 -16.26 13.02 -1.20
N GLY A 93 -16.08 11.71 -1.09
CA GLY A 93 -14.85 11.12 -0.59
C GLY A 93 -14.22 10.18 -1.60
N SER A 94 -13.53 9.19 -1.07
CA SER A 94 -12.71 8.28 -1.86
C SER A 94 -12.93 6.84 -1.47
N GLU A 95 -12.77 5.95 -2.44
CA GLU A 95 -12.62 4.53 -2.19
C GLU A 95 -11.18 4.15 -2.45
N PHE A 96 -10.49 3.65 -1.44
CA PHE A 96 -9.10 3.21 -1.54
C PHE A 96 -9.09 1.69 -1.65
N VAL A 97 -8.46 1.17 -2.70
CA VAL A 97 -8.51 -0.26 -3.03
C VAL A 97 -7.10 -0.82 -3.11
N PHE A 98 -6.89 -1.93 -2.41
CA PHE A 98 -5.65 -2.71 -2.48
C PHE A 98 -6.01 -4.09 -3.01
N THR A 99 -5.32 -4.54 -4.06
CA THR A 99 -5.53 -5.87 -4.62
C THR A 99 -4.43 -6.80 -4.11
N LEU A 100 -4.82 -7.74 -3.25
CA LEU A 100 -3.90 -8.72 -2.71
C LEU A 100 -3.96 -9.99 -3.55
N ILE A 101 -2.83 -10.35 -4.16
CA ILE A 101 -2.72 -11.52 -5.02
C ILE A 101 -1.96 -12.61 -4.26
N ARG A 102 -2.55 -13.79 -4.14
CA ARG A 102 -1.93 -14.92 -3.48
C ARG A 102 -0.73 -15.39 -4.30
N ARG A 103 0.43 -15.52 -3.67
CA ARG A 103 1.64 -15.96 -4.34
C ARG A 103 1.73 -17.49 -4.34
N PRO A 104 2.43 -18.11 -5.32
CA PRO A 104 2.66 -19.54 -5.33
C PRO A 104 3.33 -20.01 -4.04
N GLY A 105 2.88 -21.13 -3.50
CA GLY A 105 3.42 -21.70 -2.27
C GLY A 105 2.93 -21.09 -0.98
N MET A 106 2.12 -20.02 -1.06
CA MET A 106 1.56 -19.38 0.13
C MET A 106 0.44 -20.23 0.71
N SER A 107 0.50 -20.52 2.01
CA SER A 107 -0.56 -21.26 2.68
C SER A 107 -1.81 -20.40 2.87
N ASP A 108 -2.95 -21.07 3.13
CA ASP A 108 -4.20 -20.36 3.42
C ASP A 108 -4.04 -19.44 4.64
N GLY A 109 -3.33 -19.91 5.67
CA GLY A 109 -3.08 -19.13 6.87
C GLY A 109 -2.24 -17.88 6.60
N GLN A 110 -1.23 -17.99 5.76
CA GLN A 110 -0.41 -16.84 5.39
C GLN A 110 -1.20 -15.82 4.57
N PHE A 111 -2.03 -16.30 3.64
CA PHE A 111 -2.86 -15.42 2.82
C PHE A 111 -3.87 -14.67 3.69
N ALA A 112 -4.51 -15.35 4.64
CA ALA A 112 -5.43 -14.74 5.59
C ALA A 112 -4.73 -13.70 6.46
N LYS A 113 -3.50 -13.97 6.88
CA LYS A 113 -2.69 -13.06 7.68
C LYS A 113 -2.32 -11.80 6.90
N ASP A 114 -1.95 -11.96 5.63
CA ASP A 114 -1.64 -10.83 4.76
C ASP A 114 -2.88 -9.96 4.54
N LYS A 115 -4.04 -10.59 4.34
CA LYS A 115 -5.30 -9.87 4.19
C LYS A 115 -5.60 -9.03 5.43
N ALA A 116 -5.44 -9.61 6.62
CA ALA A 116 -5.67 -8.90 7.88
C ALA A 116 -4.70 -7.73 8.05
N ALA A 117 -3.44 -7.90 7.64
CA ALA A 117 -2.44 -6.84 7.71
C ALA A 117 -2.81 -5.69 6.78
N VAL A 118 -3.25 -5.97 5.56
CA VAL A 118 -3.69 -4.94 4.61
C VAL A 118 -4.92 -4.21 5.14
N GLU A 119 -5.91 -4.94 5.67
CA GLU A 119 -7.10 -4.34 6.27
C GLU A 119 -6.73 -3.37 7.39
N ASN A 120 -5.79 -3.75 8.23
CA ASN A 120 -5.32 -2.91 9.33
C ASN A 120 -4.60 -1.66 8.81
N ASP A 121 -3.77 -1.82 7.79
CA ASP A 121 -3.04 -0.69 7.19
C ASP A 121 -4.00 0.30 6.55
N LEU A 122 -5.02 -0.16 5.84
CA LEU A 122 -6.01 0.72 5.23
C LEU A 122 -6.83 1.46 6.28
N LYS A 123 -7.13 0.80 7.39
CA LYS A 123 -7.82 1.45 8.51
C LYS A 123 -6.94 2.55 9.13
N THR A 124 -5.65 2.28 9.27
CA THR A 124 -4.69 3.26 9.78
C THR A 124 -4.62 4.48 8.85
N LEU A 125 -4.55 4.25 7.54
CA LEU A 125 -4.54 5.31 6.54
C LEU A 125 -5.80 6.17 6.62
N LYS A 126 -6.97 5.53 6.70
CA LYS A 126 -8.25 6.22 6.85
C LYS A 126 -8.26 7.10 8.10
N ASP A 127 -7.87 6.55 9.24
CA ASP A 127 -7.85 7.27 10.50
C ASP A 127 -6.91 8.47 10.45
N LEU A 128 -5.72 8.30 9.87
CA LEU A 128 -4.74 9.39 9.74
C LEU A 128 -5.29 10.52 8.89
N LEU A 129 -5.86 10.21 7.74
CA LEU A 129 -6.33 11.21 6.80
C LEU A 129 -7.57 11.93 7.32
N GLU A 130 -8.49 11.21 7.96
CA GLU A 130 -9.72 11.80 8.46
C GLU A 130 -9.50 12.67 9.70
N ARG A 131 -8.39 12.48 10.42
CA ARG A 131 -8.02 13.33 11.56
C ARG A 131 -7.36 14.62 11.15
N ARG A 132 -6.85 14.71 9.93
CA ARG A 132 -6.13 15.90 9.49
C ARG A 132 -7.09 17.06 9.32
N SER A 133 -6.70 18.21 9.83
CA SER A 133 -7.44 19.45 9.57
C SER A 133 -7.30 19.81 8.10
N SER A 134 -8.39 20.13 7.49
CA SER A 134 -8.39 20.59 6.10
C SER A 134 -8.01 22.06 6.02
#